data_58ecd1465ce0be1d7e8bb74c2fd49be9
#
_entry.id   58ecd1465ce0be1d7e8bb74c2fd49be9
#
_cell.length_a   1.000
_cell.length_b   1.000
_cell.length_c   1.000
_cell.angle_alpha   90.00
_cell.angle_beta   90.00
_cell.angle_gamma   90.00
#
_symmetry.space_group_name_H-M   'P 1'
#
loop_
_entity.id
_entity.type
_entity.pdbx_description
1 polymer ?
#
loop_
_entity_poly.entity_id
_entity_poly.type
_entity_poly.pdbx_seq_one_letter_code
_entity_poly.pdbx_strand_id
1 'polypeptide(L)'
;MTAAALREQFINGMSRAACTVNVVTTDGPAGRGGVTVSAMSSVSADTPRPTLLVCVNRTASAAAAILENGVFCVNVLRDDQSYISDTFAGRFRDRHPDKFSCAEWVTMASGAPRVRDPLVAFDCKVISSELVGTHHVLFGEVGDLFVAESGSPLLYAGRSYGAASRIDSIERAGLEAKTQLSVACFHSFGPHVLPQLIAKLTRAPEPVHVNIIEGDQRRIREALISGEAEIGLTYADDIAEDLAWEPLTELAPYVLLPEGHLLTEKREITPQDLASEPMVLLDGTPSRDYFPDILRAAGVEPRIGWRSASFETVRGLVGQGLGYALLATRPAAPVSYDGSRLAIRPLACDAPPSRIVFATRRGARLSPAAEEFAWMARDAFTLDV
;
A
#
# COMPACT_ATOMS: atom_id res chain seq x y z
N MET A 1 -1.16 35.72 -17.29
CA MET A 1 -0.60 34.88 -16.18
C MET A 1 0.73 35.47 -15.78
N THR A 2 0.97 35.71 -14.48
CA THR A 2 2.26 36.20 -13.99
C THR A 2 3.31 35.09 -14.02
N ALA A 3 4.61 35.48 -14.08
CA ALA A 3 5.72 34.49 -14.03
C ALA A 3 5.66 33.59 -12.76
N ALA A 4 5.24 34.17 -11.63
CA ALA A 4 5.06 33.42 -10.39
C ALA A 4 3.94 32.36 -10.51
N ALA A 5 2.79 32.74 -11.07
CA ALA A 5 1.66 31.82 -11.29
C ALA A 5 2.01 30.70 -12.29
N LEU A 6 2.77 31.03 -13.36
CA LEU A 6 3.26 30.04 -14.31
C LEU A 6 4.21 29.03 -13.63
N ARG A 7 5.13 29.51 -12.81
CA ARG A 7 6.06 28.68 -12.05
C ARG A 7 5.32 27.71 -11.11
N GLU A 8 4.32 28.22 -10.39
CA GLU A 8 3.52 27.40 -9.47
C GLU A 8 2.73 26.32 -10.22
N GLN A 9 2.09 26.69 -11.33
CA GLN A 9 1.38 25.72 -12.18
C GLN A 9 2.34 24.67 -12.78
N PHE A 10 3.53 25.09 -13.21
CA PHE A 10 4.56 24.18 -13.72
C PHE A 10 4.98 23.17 -12.65
N ILE A 11 5.28 23.63 -11.43
CA ILE A 11 5.66 22.75 -10.30
C ILE A 11 4.53 21.76 -9.97
N ASN A 12 3.28 22.23 -9.95
CA ASN A 12 2.12 21.38 -9.71
C ASN A 12 1.94 20.36 -10.84
N GLY A 13 2.06 20.78 -12.10
CA GLY A 13 2.01 19.87 -13.25
C GLY A 13 3.10 18.80 -13.19
N MET A 14 4.35 19.20 -12.95
CA MET A 14 5.48 18.27 -12.84
C MET A 14 5.36 17.31 -11.66
N SER A 15 4.72 17.73 -10.56
CA SER A 15 4.49 16.85 -9.42
C SER A 15 3.54 15.66 -9.75
N ARG A 16 2.72 15.80 -10.80
CA ARG A 16 1.80 14.73 -11.25
C ARG A 16 2.42 13.79 -12.27
N ALA A 17 3.52 14.22 -12.91
CA ALA A 17 4.27 13.39 -13.83
C ALA A 17 5.09 12.36 -13.05
N ALA A 18 4.75 11.09 -13.16
CA ALA A 18 5.51 10.02 -12.53
C ALA A 18 6.89 9.90 -13.17
N CYS A 19 7.91 9.76 -12.33
CA CYS A 19 9.28 9.51 -12.75
C CYS A 19 9.93 8.44 -11.89
N THR A 20 10.94 7.75 -12.43
CA THR A 20 11.77 6.85 -11.64
C THR A 20 12.61 7.62 -10.64
N VAL A 21 12.84 7.03 -9.50
CA VAL A 21 13.73 7.59 -8.47
C VAL A 21 15.13 7.02 -8.68
N ASN A 22 16.09 7.91 -8.87
CA ASN A 22 17.46 7.51 -9.18
C ASN A 22 18.43 8.15 -8.20
N VAL A 23 19.50 7.41 -7.86
CA VAL A 23 20.65 7.97 -7.14
C VAL A 23 21.84 7.99 -8.10
N VAL A 24 22.30 9.18 -8.41
CA VAL A 24 23.51 9.40 -9.21
C VAL A 24 24.70 9.46 -8.27
N THR A 25 25.68 8.61 -8.50
CA THR A 25 26.90 8.47 -7.69
C THR A 25 28.13 8.66 -8.54
N THR A 26 29.22 9.08 -7.93
CA THR A 26 30.55 9.22 -8.54
C THR A 26 31.64 8.88 -7.51
N ASP A 27 32.79 8.45 -7.99
CA ASP A 27 34.01 8.36 -7.21
C ASP A 27 35.23 8.58 -8.13
N GLY A 28 36.29 9.19 -7.62
CA GLY A 28 37.46 9.53 -8.38
C GLY A 28 38.33 10.60 -7.69
N PRO A 29 39.18 11.34 -8.45
CA PRO A 29 40.11 12.33 -7.88
C PRO A 29 39.44 13.42 -7.04
N ALA A 30 38.20 13.82 -7.39
CA ALA A 30 37.41 14.82 -6.63
C ALA A 30 36.65 14.21 -5.43
N GLY A 31 36.89 12.92 -5.15
CA GLY A 31 36.23 12.21 -4.07
C GLY A 31 34.89 11.60 -4.44
N ARG A 32 34.33 10.91 -3.44
CA ARG A 32 33.07 10.19 -3.55
C ARG A 32 31.88 11.11 -3.31
N GLY A 33 30.89 11.03 -4.19
CA GLY A 33 29.68 11.86 -4.08
C GLY A 33 28.43 11.17 -4.59
N GLY A 34 27.26 11.67 -4.17
CA GLY A 34 26.01 11.16 -4.67
C GLY A 34 24.84 12.09 -4.36
N VAL A 35 23.79 11.99 -5.19
CA VAL A 35 22.57 12.81 -5.11
C VAL A 35 21.37 12.07 -5.69
N THR A 36 20.20 12.25 -5.08
CA THR A 36 18.92 11.76 -5.62
C THR A 36 18.45 12.68 -6.74
N VAL A 37 18.08 12.09 -7.88
CA VAL A 37 17.50 12.80 -9.02
C VAL A 37 16.27 12.04 -9.53
N SER A 38 15.31 12.81 -10.05
CA SER A 38 14.14 12.27 -10.77
C SER A 38 14.27 12.41 -12.29
N ALA A 39 15.11 13.34 -12.75
CA ALA A 39 15.30 13.61 -14.17
C ALA A 39 16.40 12.72 -14.74
N MET A 40 15.99 11.62 -15.39
CA MET A 40 16.83 10.71 -16.16
C MET A 40 16.05 10.30 -17.42
N SER A 41 16.71 10.29 -18.56
CA SER A 41 16.13 9.83 -19.81
C SER A 41 17.19 9.21 -20.71
N SER A 42 16.80 8.20 -21.52
CA SER A 42 17.62 7.76 -22.63
C SER A 42 17.70 8.84 -23.72
N VAL A 43 18.84 8.99 -24.35
CA VAL A 43 19.07 9.93 -25.45
C VAL A 43 19.19 9.18 -26.78
N SER A 44 20.06 8.19 -26.85
CA SER A 44 20.25 7.36 -28.03
C SER A 44 20.64 5.95 -27.62
N ALA A 45 20.02 4.95 -28.27
CA ALA A 45 20.38 3.53 -28.14
C ALA A 45 20.97 2.97 -29.43
N ASP A 46 20.90 3.71 -30.56
CA ASP A 46 21.29 3.26 -31.90
C ASP A 46 22.77 3.52 -32.24
N THR A 47 23.57 3.74 -31.21
CA THR A 47 25.02 3.93 -31.30
C THR A 47 25.75 2.75 -30.67
N PRO A 48 27.03 2.48 -31.01
CA PRO A 48 27.81 1.42 -30.38
C PRO A 48 27.88 1.54 -28.85
N ARG A 49 27.71 2.75 -28.32
CA ARG A 49 27.59 3.04 -26.88
C ARG A 49 26.36 3.92 -26.65
N PRO A 50 25.34 3.37 -26.00
CA PRO A 50 24.13 4.11 -25.69
C PRO A 50 24.42 5.33 -24.83
N THR A 51 23.59 6.35 -24.97
CA THR A 51 23.69 7.59 -24.18
C THR A 51 22.41 7.86 -23.42
N LEU A 52 22.57 8.40 -22.21
CA LEU A 52 21.49 8.89 -21.38
C LEU A 52 21.81 10.31 -20.86
N LEU A 53 20.79 11.00 -20.39
CA LEU A 53 20.96 12.25 -19.66
C LEU A 53 20.43 12.15 -18.23
N VAL A 54 21.05 12.94 -17.35
CA VAL A 54 20.55 13.21 -16.00
C VAL A 54 20.66 14.69 -15.69
N CYS A 55 19.71 15.23 -14.89
CA CYS A 55 19.78 16.61 -14.43
C CYS A 55 20.17 16.65 -12.95
N VAL A 56 21.29 17.30 -12.64
CA VAL A 56 21.82 17.43 -11.28
C VAL A 56 21.82 18.91 -10.88
N ASN A 57 21.20 19.22 -9.74
CA ASN A 57 21.19 20.60 -9.23
C ASN A 57 22.64 21.04 -8.92
N ARG A 58 23.05 22.22 -9.43
CA ARG A 58 24.41 22.77 -9.25
C ARG A 58 24.81 22.95 -7.78
N THR A 59 23.82 23.08 -6.87
CA THR A 59 24.08 23.22 -5.43
C THR A 59 24.19 21.87 -4.70
N ALA A 60 23.93 20.77 -5.39
CA ALA A 60 24.14 19.43 -4.81
C ALA A 60 25.64 19.18 -4.60
N SER A 61 26.00 18.64 -3.44
CA SER A 61 27.41 18.36 -3.09
C SER A 61 28.13 17.43 -4.07
N ALA A 62 27.39 16.59 -4.79
CA ALA A 62 27.95 15.70 -5.79
C ALA A 62 28.16 16.35 -7.17
N ALA A 63 27.59 17.52 -7.45
CA ALA A 63 27.63 18.11 -8.79
C ALA A 63 29.05 18.41 -9.28
N ALA A 64 29.85 19.08 -8.44
CA ALA A 64 31.24 19.39 -8.76
C ALA A 64 32.09 18.11 -8.90
N ALA A 65 31.91 17.15 -8.00
CA ALA A 65 32.65 15.88 -8.04
C ALA A 65 32.33 15.07 -9.31
N ILE A 66 31.08 15.02 -9.76
CA ILE A 66 30.70 14.32 -11.00
C ILE A 66 31.39 14.95 -12.22
N LEU A 67 31.43 16.29 -12.29
CA LEU A 67 32.07 17.00 -13.40
C LEU A 67 33.59 16.80 -13.41
N GLU A 68 34.24 16.82 -12.25
CA GLU A 68 35.68 16.68 -12.12
C GLU A 68 36.13 15.22 -12.28
N ASN A 69 35.38 14.25 -11.72
CA ASN A 69 35.67 12.82 -11.89
C ASN A 69 35.40 12.36 -13.34
N GLY A 70 34.52 13.03 -14.08
CA GLY A 70 34.16 12.69 -15.45
C GLY A 70 33.42 11.38 -15.62
N VAL A 71 32.98 10.77 -14.52
CA VAL A 71 32.26 9.50 -14.47
C VAL A 71 31.10 9.54 -13.45
N PHE A 72 30.03 8.77 -13.71
CA PHE A 72 28.94 8.63 -12.77
C PHE A 72 28.19 7.30 -12.98
N CYS A 73 27.58 6.79 -11.93
CA CYS A 73 26.65 5.68 -12.01
C CYS A 73 25.22 6.16 -11.70
N VAL A 74 24.25 5.82 -12.55
CA VAL A 74 22.83 6.05 -12.28
C VAL A 74 22.23 4.78 -11.71
N ASN A 75 21.84 4.81 -10.45
CA ASN A 75 21.19 3.71 -9.77
C ASN A 75 19.67 3.94 -9.79
N VAL A 76 18.94 3.21 -10.61
CA VAL A 76 17.47 3.16 -10.59
C VAL A 76 17.04 2.33 -9.40
N LEU A 77 16.38 2.95 -8.43
CA LEU A 77 16.02 2.28 -7.18
C LEU A 77 14.81 1.37 -7.34
N ARG A 78 14.79 0.31 -6.52
CA ARG A 78 13.63 -0.57 -6.35
C ARG A 78 12.62 0.04 -5.38
N ASP A 79 11.39 -0.40 -5.45
CA ASP A 79 10.26 0.07 -4.61
C ASP A 79 10.49 -0.09 -3.09
N ASP A 80 11.34 -1.03 -2.67
CA ASP A 80 11.75 -1.23 -1.28
C ASP A 80 12.96 -0.36 -0.84
N GLN A 81 13.52 0.49 -1.72
CA GLN A 81 14.74 1.28 -1.50
C GLN A 81 14.50 2.78 -1.30
N SER A 82 13.28 3.19 -0.92
CA SER A 82 12.95 4.62 -0.71
C SER A 82 13.85 5.31 0.32
N TYR A 83 14.33 4.59 1.34
CA TYR A 83 15.25 5.10 2.36
C TYR A 83 16.61 5.54 1.78
N ILE A 84 17.10 4.89 0.72
CA ILE A 84 18.33 5.31 0.01
C ILE A 84 18.09 6.67 -0.66
N SER A 85 16.97 6.80 -1.36
CA SER A 85 16.56 8.08 -1.96
C SER A 85 16.51 9.22 -0.94
N ASP A 86 15.85 9.01 0.19
CA ASP A 86 15.71 10.01 1.24
C ASP A 86 17.06 10.40 1.86
N THR A 87 17.96 9.44 2.02
CA THR A 87 19.32 9.69 2.52
C THR A 87 20.11 10.57 1.54
N PHE A 88 20.09 10.24 0.23
CA PHE A 88 20.80 11.02 -0.78
C PHE A 88 20.11 12.36 -1.10
N ALA A 89 18.81 12.49 -0.85
CA ALA A 89 18.09 13.78 -0.85
C ALA A 89 18.42 14.66 0.38
N GLY A 90 19.12 14.12 1.38
CA GLY A 90 19.56 14.85 2.56
C GLY A 90 18.55 14.92 3.71
N ARG A 91 17.49 14.09 3.67
CA ARG A 91 16.48 14.04 4.75
C ARG A 91 17.01 13.47 6.06
N PHE A 92 18.05 12.62 6.00
CA PHE A 92 18.62 11.92 7.16
C PHE A 92 20.07 12.34 7.49
N ARG A 93 20.42 13.64 7.26
CA ARG A 93 21.80 14.14 7.51
C ARG A 93 22.28 13.88 8.94
N ASP A 94 21.38 14.00 9.91
CA ASP A 94 21.74 13.81 11.33
C ASP A 94 21.97 12.34 11.69
N ARG A 95 21.33 11.40 10.96
CA ARG A 95 21.44 9.96 11.18
C ARG A 95 22.56 9.32 10.34
N HIS A 96 22.79 9.85 9.16
CA HIS A 96 23.78 9.37 8.21
C HIS A 96 24.68 10.53 7.75
N PRO A 97 25.70 10.92 8.56
CA PRO A 97 26.71 11.92 8.17
C PRO A 97 27.41 11.52 6.87
N ASP A 98 27.75 10.24 6.74
CA ASP A 98 28.13 9.64 5.46
C ASP A 98 26.90 8.98 4.82
N LYS A 99 26.42 9.55 3.71
CA LYS A 99 25.28 9.04 2.96
C LYS A 99 25.46 7.61 2.47
N PHE A 100 26.69 7.21 2.19
CA PHE A 100 27.00 5.87 1.69
C PHE A 100 26.88 4.78 2.76
N SER A 101 26.81 5.14 4.05
CA SER A 101 26.59 4.17 5.12
C SER A 101 25.15 3.57 5.13
N CYS A 102 24.23 4.11 4.34
CA CYS A 102 22.84 3.64 4.32
C CYS A 102 22.61 2.35 3.53
N ALA A 103 23.56 1.91 2.70
CA ALA A 103 23.44 0.72 1.87
C ALA A 103 24.80 0.08 1.60
N GLU A 104 24.79 -1.12 1.01
CA GLU A 104 25.99 -1.75 0.49
C GLU A 104 26.24 -1.32 -0.96
N TRP A 105 27.50 -1.11 -1.30
CA TRP A 105 27.93 -0.56 -2.58
C TRP A 105 28.92 -1.47 -3.27
N VAL A 106 28.82 -1.53 -4.60
CA VAL A 106 29.74 -2.26 -5.49
C VAL A 106 30.38 -1.25 -6.44
N THR A 107 31.68 -1.33 -6.65
CA THR A 107 32.39 -0.47 -7.59
C THR A 107 32.17 -0.94 -9.02
N MET A 108 31.72 -0.04 -9.90
CA MET A 108 31.56 -0.31 -11.32
C MET A 108 32.88 -0.14 -12.08
N ALA A 109 32.90 -0.47 -13.37
CA ALA A 109 34.09 -0.41 -14.21
C ALA A 109 34.70 0.99 -14.29
N SER A 110 33.91 2.06 -14.22
CA SER A 110 34.39 3.44 -14.19
C SER A 110 35.01 3.86 -12.85
N GLY A 111 34.80 3.10 -11.78
CA GLY A 111 35.11 3.47 -10.40
C GLY A 111 33.91 4.01 -9.64
N ALA A 112 32.80 4.41 -10.31
CA ALA A 112 31.62 4.94 -9.66
C ALA A 112 30.90 3.86 -8.84
N PRO A 113 30.38 4.17 -7.63
CA PRO A 113 29.72 3.18 -6.79
C PRO A 113 28.28 2.90 -7.25
N ARG A 114 27.92 1.63 -7.31
CA ARG A 114 26.58 1.10 -7.54
C ARG A 114 26.00 0.56 -6.24
N VAL A 115 24.70 0.81 -5.97
CA VAL A 115 23.99 0.05 -4.92
C VAL A 115 24.12 -1.44 -5.21
N ARG A 116 24.24 -2.30 -4.20
CA ARG A 116 24.42 -3.75 -4.41
C ARG A 116 23.32 -4.32 -5.29
N ASP A 117 22.05 -4.04 -4.99
CA ASP A 117 20.87 -4.61 -5.62
C ASP A 117 19.88 -3.53 -6.12
N PRO A 118 20.27 -2.61 -7.06
CA PRO A 118 19.34 -1.66 -7.64
C PRO A 118 18.44 -2.41 -8.65
N LEU A 119 17.39 -1.77 -9.15
CA LEU A 119 16.66 -2.34 -10.27
C LEU A 119 17.51 -2.37 -11.54
N VAL A 120 18.14 -1.23 -11.83
CA VAL A 120 19.11 -1.08 -12.95
C VAL A 120 20.21 -0.13 -12.49
N ALA A 121 21.43 -0.34 -12.94
CA ALA A 121 22.48 0.65 -12.81
C ALA A 121 23.19 0.86 -14.14
N PHE A 122 23.41 2.12 -14.50
CA PHE A 122 24.11 2.53 -15.72
C PHE A 122 25.43 3.18 -15.32
N ASP A 123 26.53 2.57 -15.69
CA ASP A 123 27.89 3.10 -15.49
C ASP A 123 28.28 3.98 -16.67
N CYS A 124 28.48 5.27 -16.43
CA CYS A 124 28.55 6.30 -17.45
C CYS A 124 29.83 7.12 -17.39
N LYS A 125 30.36 7.45 -18.57
CA LYS A 125 31.37 8.48 -18.76
C LYS A 125 30.67 9.77 -19.19
N VAL A 126 30.98 10.90 -18.56
CA VAL A 126 30.48 12.21 -18.98
C VAL A 126 31.03 12.57 -20.35
N ILE A 127 30.18 12.79 -21.34
CA ILE A 127 30.59 13.20 -22.69
C ILE A 127 30.33 14.69 -22.92
N SER A 128 29.33 15.26 -22.27
CA SER A 128 29.08 16.70 -22.25
C SER A 128 28.25 17.11 -21.02
N SER A 129 28.32 18.38 -20.69
CA SER A 129 27.54 19.00 -19.60
C SER A 129 27.14 20.40 -20.01
N GLU A 130 25.86 20.72 -19.80
CA GLU A 130 25.31 22.06 -20.03
C GLU A 130 24.62 22.56 -18.77
N LEU A 131 24.90 23.80 -18.38
CA LEU A 131 24.22 24.45 -17.27
C LEU A 131 22.94 25.16 -17.76
N VAL A 132 21.78 24.58 -17.42
CA VAL A 132 20.47 25.15 -17.75
C VAL A 132 19.80 25.64 -16.47
N GLY A 133 19.75 26.94 -16.27
CA GLY A 133 19.20 27.52 -15.05
C GLY A 133 19.95 27.10 -13.79
N THR A 134 19.35 26.28 -12.97
CA THR A 134 19.93 25.77 -11.70
C THR A 134 20.48 24.35 -11.78
N HIS A 135 20.41 23.70 -12.94
CA HIS A 135 20.80 22.30 -13.10
C HIS A 135 21.86 22.12 -14.19
N HIS A 136 22.80 21.24 -13.91
CA HIS A 136 23.66 20.64 -14.94
C HIS A 136 22.85 19.52 -15.63
N VAL A 137 22.70 19.62 -16.95
CA VAL A 137 22.25 18.53 -17.81
C VAL A 137 23.50 17.78 -18.24
N LEU A 138 23.68 16.58 -17.69
CA LEU A 138 24.84 15.75 -17.96
C LEU A 138 24.46 14.70 -19.00
N PHE A 139 25.21 14.59 -20.06
CA PHE A 139 25.12 13.50 -21.04
C PHE A 139 26.18 12.45 -20.71
N GLY A 140 25.73 11.23 -20.50
CA GLY A 140 26.58 10.09 -20.18
C GLY A 140 26.58 9.03 -21.25
N GLU A 141 27.77 8.62 -21.70
CA GLU A 141 27.96 7.42 -22.51
C GLU A 141 27.99 6.21 -21.59
N VAL A 142 27.10 5.24 -21.81
CA VAL A 142 27.02 4.01 -21.00
C VAL A 142 28.12 3.06 -21.41
N GLY A 143 29.03 2.77 -20.48
CA GLY A 143 30.15 1.83 -20.68
C GLY A 143 29.90 0.44 -20.11
N ASP A 144 29.12 0.34 -19.03
CA ASP A 144 28.73 -0.90 -18.36
C ASP A 144 27.35 -0.74 -17.72
N LEU A 145 26.67 -1.84 -17.45
CA LEU A 145 25.34 -1.82 -16.83
C LEU A 145 25.08 -3.06 -15.98
N PHE A 146 24.20 -2.90 -15.00
CA PHE A 146 23.60 -3.97 -14.22
C PHE A 146 22.09 -3.92 -14.38
N VAL A 147 21.46 -5.08 -14.54
CA VAL A 147 20.00 -5.23 -14.57
C VAL A 147 19.63 -6.35 -13.61
N ALA A 148 18.73 -6.08 -12.67
CA ALA A 148 18.19 -7.09 -11.77
C ALA A 148 17.31 -8.07 -12.54
N GLU A 149 17.29 -9.33 -12.13
CA GLU A 149 16.43 -10.36 -12.72
C GLU A 149 14.94 -10.10 -12.44
N SER A 150 14.62 -9.41 -11.33
CA SER A 150 13.26 -9.10 -10.92
C SER A 150 13.23 -7.85 -10.03
N GLY A 151 12.05 -7.27 -9.85
CA GLY A 151 11.80 -6.10 -9.00
C GLY A 151 10.92 -5.08 -9.70
N SER A 152 10.42 -4.12 -8.94
CA SER A 152 9.63 -2.99 -9.43
C SER A 152 10.38 -1.67 -9.22
N PRO A 153 10.27 -0.69 -10.15
CA PRO A 153 10.92 0.60 -9.96
C PRO A 153 10.26 1.41 -8.84
N LEU A 154 11.07 2.08 -8.05
CA LEU A 154 10.59 3.14 -7.16
C LEU A 154 10.18 4.33 -8.02
N LEU A 155 8.92 4.73 -7.92
CA LEU A 155 8.38 5.89 -8.60
C LEU A 155 8.19 7.06 -7.63
N TYR A 156 8.17 8.27 -8.18
CA TYR A 156 7.83 9.49 -7.45
C TYR A 156 6.80 10.27 -8.25
N ALA A 157 5.60 10.43 -7.67
CA ALA A 157 4.50 11.21 -8.24
C ALA A 157 3.65 11.79 -7.10
N GLY A 158 2.99 12.93 -7.31
CA GLY A 158 2.12 13.54 -6.29
C GLY A 158 2.83 13.87 -4.98
N ARG A 159 4.16 14.06 -5.01
CA ARG A 159 5.04 14.27 -3.84
C ARG A 159 5.15 13.05 -2.91
N SER A 160 4.86 11.87 -3.43
CA SER A 160 4.94 10.60 -2.69
C SER A 160 5.70 9.56 -3.50
N TYR A 161 6.26 8.59 -2.79
CA TYR A 161 6.78 7.39 -3.43
C TYR A 161 5.65 6.44 -3.79
N GLY A 162 5.83 5.69 -4.86
CA GLY A 162 4.93 4.65 -5.33
C GLY A 162 5.69 3.56 -6.06
N ALA A 163 4.99 2.48 -6.40
CA ALA A 163 5.48 1.41 -7.25
C ALA A 163 4.73 1.38 -8.58
N ALA A 164 5.34 0.79 -9.60
CA ALA A 164 4.67 0.55 -10.87
C ALA A 164 3.69 -0.61 -10.71
N SER A 165 2.44 -0.43 -11.16
CA SER A 165 1.54 -1.53 -11.39
C SER A 165 1.38 -1.76 -12.89
N ARG A 166 1.39 -3.03 -13.31
CA ARG A 166 1.15 -3.38 -14.70
C ARG A 166 -0.32 -3.13 -15.04
N ILE A 167 -0.56 -2.32 -16.06
CA ILE A 167 -1.91 -2.15 -16.60
C ILE A 167 -2.10 -3.22 -17.69
N ASP A 168 -2.73 -4.33 -17.35
CA ASP A 168 -3.00 -5.43 -18.26
C ASP A 168 -4.12 -5.12 -19.30
N SER A 169 -4.53 -3.85 -19.40
CA SER A 169 -5.64 -3.41 -20.24
C SER A 169 -5.31 -3.28 -21.74
N ILE A 170 -4.05 -3.37 -22.16
CA ILE A 170 -3.68 -3.17 -23.59
C ILE A 170 -3.95 -4.41 -24.43
N GLU A 171 -3.93 -5.60 -23.89
CA GLU A 171 -4.23 -6.83 -24.64
C GLU A 171 -5.74 -7.11 -24.83
N ARG A 172 -6.62 -6.33 -24.19
CA ARG A 172 -8.09 -6.53 -24.21
C ARG A 172 -8.84 -5.55 -25.13
N ALA A 173 -8.18 -4.67 -25.84
CA ALA A 173 -8.83 -3.74 -26.78
C ALA A 173 -9.44 -4.42 -28.03
N GLY A 174 -9.40 -5.76 -28.12
CA GLY A 174 -10.00 -6.56 -29.19
C GLY A 174 -11.07 -7.56 -28.76
N LEU A 175 -11.34 -7.67 -27.46
CA LEU A 175 -12.44 -8.47 -26.92
C LEU A 175 -13.42 -7.52 -26.23
N GLU A 176 -14.69 -7.56 -26.64
CA GLU A 176 -15.85 -6.81 -26.17
C GLU A 176 -15.64 -6.13 -24.82
N ALA A 177 -15.82 -4.80 -24.77
CA ALA A 177 -15.63 -3.99 -23.56
C ALA A 177 -16.54 -4.52 -22.45
N LYS A 178 -16.07 -5.52 -21.71
CA LYS A 178 -16.72 -5.95 -20.47
C LYS A 178 -16.58 -4.79 -19.50
N THR A 179 -17.67 -4.35 -18.95
CA THR A 179 -17.67 -3.34 -17.88
C THR A 179 -16.78 -3.84 -16.77
N GLN A 180 -15.76 -3.04 -16.39
CA GLN A 180 -14.84 -3.38 -15.30
C GLN A 180 -15.21 -2.58 -14.07
N LEU A 181 -15.11 -3.20 -12.91
CA LEU A 181 -15.31 -2.59 -11.61
C LEU A 181 -14.18 -3.01 -10.67
N SER A 182 -13.47 -2.05 -10.07
CA SER A 182 -12.49 -2.33 -9.02
C SER A 182 -13.10 -2.02 -7.65
N VAL A 183 -13.12 -3.03 -6.78
CA VAL A 183 -13.71 -2.97 -5.44
C VAL A 183 -12.61 -3.18 -4.41
N ALA A 184 -12.43 -2.22 -3.50
CA ALA A 184 -11.60 -2.40 -2.31
C ALA A 184 -12.45 -2.95 -1.16
N CYS A 185 -11.95 -3.93 -0.42
CA CYS A 185 -12.70 -4.54 0.66
C CYS A 185 -11.83 -4.87 1.87
N PHE A 186 -12.39 -4.65 3.06
CA PHE A 186 -11.70 -4.98 4.29
C PHE A 186 -11.60 -6.52 4.45
N HIS A 187 -10.39 -7.00 4.71
CA HIS A 187 -10.03 -8.42 4.67
C HIS A 187 -10.81 -9.31 5.66
N SER A 188 -11.39 -8.77 6.74
CA SER A 188 -12.11 -9.61 7.72
C SER A 188 -13.50 -10.05 7.26
N PHE A 189 -14.17 -9.27 6.39
CA PHE A 189 -15.51 -9.62 5.90
C PHE A 189 -15.58 -9.81 4.38
N GLY A 190 -14.57 -9.37 3.63
CA GLY A 190 -14.49 -9.57 2.19
C GLY A 190 -14.79 -11.00 1.76
N PRO A 191 -14.14 -12.03 2.34
CA PRO A 191 -14.38 -13.44 1.98
C PRO A 191 -15.82 -13.91 2.18
N HIS A 192 -16.59 -13.26 3.02
CA HIS A 192 -17.96 -13.66 3.34
C HIS A 192 -19.01 -12.93 2.49
N VAL A 193 -18.69 -11.74 1.97
CA VAL A 193 -19.62 -10.87 1.25
C VAL A 193 -19.34 -10.84 -0.25
N LEU A 194 -18.07 -10.63 -0.64
CA LEU A 194 -17.71 -10.42 -2.05
C LEU A 194 -18.07 -11.59 -2.98
N PRO A 195 -17.86 -12.89 -2.61
CA PRO A 195 -18.12 -13.98 -3.55
C PRO A 195 -19.57 -14.01 -4.04
N GLN A 196 -20.54 -13.72 -3.17
CA GLN A 196 -21.96 -13.73 -3.53
C GLN A 196 -22.31 -12.51 -4.42
N LEU A 197 -21.79 -11.33 -4.09
CA LEU A 197 -22.01 -10.11 -4.87
C LEU A 197 -21.39 -10.24 -6.27
N ILE A 198 -20.16 -10.71 -6.36
CA ILE A 198 -19.45 -10.90 -7.62
C ILE A 198 -20.15 -11.95 -8.49
N ALA A 199 -20.60 -13.05 -7.90
CA ALA A 199 -21.33 -14.08 -8.63
C ALA A 199 -22.63 -13.55 -9.24
N LYS A 200 -23.33 -12.63 -8.57
CA LYS A 200 -24.52 -11.96 -9.12
C LYS A 200 -24.15 -11.07 -10.31
N LEU A 201 -23.13 -10.20 -10.17
CA LEU A 201 -22.66 -9.32 -11.24
C LEU A 201 -22.14 -10.07 -12.48
N THR A 202 -21.43 -11.16 -12.27
CA THR A 202 -20.87 -11.96 -13.37
C THR A 202 -21.97 -12.71 -14.15
N ARG A 203 -23.11 -12.98 -13.52
CA ARG A 203 -24.25 -13.67 -14.13
C ARG A 203 -25.31 -12.72 -14.68
N ALA A 204 -25.13 -11.42 -14.52
CA ALA A 204 -26.02 -10.42 -15.07
C ALA A 204 -26.07 -10.48 -16.61
N PRO A 205 -27.13 -9.96 -17.27
CA PRO A 205 -27.19 -9.91 -18.73
C PRO A 205 -26.01 -9.17 -19.38
N GLU A 206 -25.48 -8.15 -18.69
CA GLU A 206 -24.25 -7.45 -19.02
C GLU A 206 -23.18 -7.80 -17.96
N PRO A 207 -22.36 -8.83 -18.18
CA PRO A 207 -21.41 -9.29 -17.16
C PRO A 207 -20.34 -8.24 -16.85
N VAL A 208 -20.17 -7.97 -15.55
CA VAL A 208 -19.13 -7.07 -15.03
C VAL A 208 -17.93 -7.90 -14.61
N HIS A 209 -16.75 -7.50 -15.03
CA HIS A 209 -15.49 -8.05 -14.52
C HIS A 209 -15.07 -7.28 -13.26
N VAL A 210 -15.01 -7.97 -12.12
CA VAL A 210 -14.66 -7.35 -10.84
C VAL A 210 -13.21 -7.64 -10.47
N ASN A 211 -12.44 -6.58 -10.28
CA ASN A 211 -11.12 -6.64 -9.67
C ASN A 211 -11.23 -6.37 -8.17
N ILE A 212 -10.62 -7.23 -7.34
CA ILE A 212 -10.72 -7.16 -5.88
C ILE A 212 -9.39 -6.68 -5.32
N ILE A 213 -9.47 -5.71 -4.40
CA ILE A 213 -8.34 -5.19 -3.64
C ILE A 213 -8.66 -5.41 -2.16
N GLU A 214 -7.98 -6.34 -1.51
CA GLU A 214 -8.16 -6.61 -0.09
C GLU A 214 -7.11 -5.89 0.75
N GLY A 215 -7.52 -5.42 1.94
CA GLY A 215 -6.60 -4.78 2.86
C GLY A 215 -7.25 -4.26 4.13
N ASP A 216 -6.48 -3.50 4.89
CA ASP A 216 -6.95 -2.71 6.03
C ASP A 216 -7.54 -1.35 5.56
N GLN A 217 -8.03 -0.54 6.49
CA GLN A 217 -8.61 0.77 6.17
C GLN A 217 -7.62 1.68 5.42
N ARG A 218 -6.34 1.63 5.78
CA ARG A 218 -5.30 2.43 5.12
C ARG A 218 -5.17 2.03 3.64
N ARG A 219 -5.08 0.73 3.35
CA ARG A 219 -4.99 0.21 1.97
C ARG A 219 -6.24 0.54 1.14
N ILE A 220 -7.43 0.43 1.75
CA ILE A 220 -8.70 0.78 1.08
C ILE A 220 -8.73 2.27 0.74
N ARG A 221 -8.36 3.14 1.71
CA ARG A 221 -8.28 4.58 1.47
C ARG A 221 -7.30 4.91 0.33
N GLU A 222 -6.09 4.33 0.35
CA GLU A 222 -5.09 4.51 -0.70
C GLU A 222 -5.64 4.11 -2.08
N ALA A 223 -6.34 2.97 -2.17
CA ALA A 223 -6.94 2.50 -3.41
C ALA A 223 -8.04 3.43 -3.93
N LEU A 224 -8.89 3.95 -3.05
CA LEU A 224 -9.96 4.90 -3.42
C LEU A 224 -9.40 6.26 -3.86
N ILE A 225 -8.41 6.79 -3.14
CA ILE A 225 -7.82 8.10 -3.46
C ILE A 225 -7.00 8.05 -4.73
N SER A 226 -6.23 6.98 -4.97
CA SER A 226 -5.46 6.80 -6.20
C SER A 226 -6.33 6.50 -7.42
N GLY A 227 -7.59 6.08 -7.21
CA GLY A 227 -8.49 5.60 -8.29
C GLY A 227 -8.21 4.16 -8.71
N GLU A 228 -7.42 3.40 -7.97
CA GLU A 228 -7.21 1.97 -8.16
C GLU A 228 -8.50 1.18 -7.87
N ALA A 229 -9.28 1.63 -6.86
CA ALA A 229 -10.64 1.18 -6.61
C ALA A 229 -11.65 2.32 -6.82
N GLU A 230 -12.81 2.00 -7.37
CA GLU A 230 -13.91 2.94 -7.51
C GLU A 230 -14.75 3.01 -6.25
N ILE A 231 -14.90 1.89 -5.58
CA ILE A 231 -15.69 1.70 -4.36
C ILE A 231 -14.94 0.91 -3.31
N GLY A 232 -15.28 1.13 -2.05
CA GLY A 232 -14.72 0.44 -0.89
C GLY A 232 -15.80 -0.06 0.06
N LEU A 233 -15.61 -1.24 0.61
CA LEU A 233 -16.35 -1.78 1.74
C LEU A 233 -15.42 -1.81 2.95
N THR A 234 -15.72 -1.02 3.99
CA THR A 234 -14.84 -0.87 5.15
C THR A 234 -15.63 -0.59 6.43
N TYR A 235 -14.94 -0.45 7.55
CA TYR A 235 -15.54 0.02 8.79
C TYR A 235 -15.64 1.56 8.83
N ALA A 236 -16.64 2.07 9.56
CA ALA A 236 -16.89 3.51 9.71
C ALA A 236 -15.87 4.22 10.63
N ASP A 237 -15.14 3.47 11.44
CA ASP A 237 -14.22 4.03 12.43
C ASP A 237 -13.07 4.75 11.73
N ASP A 238 -12.79 5.99 12.12
CA ASP A 238 -11.69 6.83 11.61
C ASP A 238 -11.66 6.99 10.07
N ILE A 239 -12.82 7.01 9.42
CA ILE A 239 -12.87 7.30 7.98
C ILE A 239 -12.37 8.72 7.71
N ALA A 240 -11.37 8.82 6.85
CA ALA A 240 -10.74 10.08 6.51
C ALA A 240 -11.70 11.04 5.78
N GLU A 241 -11.53 12.35 5.99
CA GLU A 241 -12.39 13.40 5.44
C GLU A 241 -12.42 13.46 3.90
N ASP A 242 -11.43 12.90 3.22
CA ASP A 242 -11.35 12.83 1.76
C ASP A 242 -12.23 11.73 1.14
N LEU A 243 -12.86 10.90 1.97
CA LEU A 243 -13.85 9.90 1.55
C LEU A 243 -15.29 10.39 1.84
N ALA A 244 -16.21 9.97 0.98
CA ALA A 244 -17.65 9.96 1.24
C ALA A 244 -18.05 8.53 1.58
N TRP A 245 -19.01 8.36 2.48
CA TRP A 245 -19.45 7.02 2.89
C TRP A 245 -20.94 6.99 3.24
N GLU A 246 -21.52 5.80 3.11
CA GLU A 246 -22.90 5.48 3.49
C GLU A 246 -22.91 4.22 4.36
N PRO A 247 -23.75 4.14 5.41
CA PRO A 247 -23.85 2.95 6.23
C PRO A 247 -24.52 1.80 5.44
N LEU A 248 -23.97 0.58 5.58
CA LEU A 248 -24.54 -0.64 5.02
C LEU A 248 -25.22 -1.48 6.10
N THR A 249 -24.51 -1.73 7.21
CA THR A 249 -25.02 -2.52 8.32
C THR A 249 -24.27 -2.24 9.62
N GLU A 250 -24.86 -2.65 10.72
CA GLU A 250 -24.25 -2.61 12.05
C GLU A 250 -24.09 -4.04 12.57
N LEU A 251 -22.91 -4.38 13.05
CA LEU A 251 -22.57 -5.69 13.56
C LEU A 251 -22.32 -5.63 15.07
N ALA A 252 -23.16 -6.30 15.84
CA ALA A 252 -22.93 -6.46 17.28
C ALA A 252 -21.71 -7.39 17.53
N PRO A 253 -20.82 -7.03 18.46
CA PRO A 253 -19.72 -7.91 18.86
C PRO A 253 -20.28 -9.16 19.54
N TYR A 254 -19.57 -10.27 19.33
CA TYR A 254 -19.89 -11.56 19.94
C TYR A 254 -18.64 -12.24 20.49
N VAL A 255 -18.87 -13.20 21.39
CA VAL A 255 -17.82 -14.04 21.96
C VAL A 255 -17.68 -15.31 21.12
N LEU A 256 -16.48 -15.56 20.62
CA LEU A 256 -16.08 -16.80 19.96
C LEU A 256 -15.36 -17.71 20.96
N LEU A 257 -15.78 -18.95 21.04
CA LEU A 257 -15.27 -19.97 21.97
C LEU A 257 -15.01 -21.29 21.21
N PRO A 258 -14.14 -22.17 21.69
CA PRO A 258 -14.13 -23.55 21.21
C PRO A 258 -15.45 -24.24 21.62
N GLU A 259 -15.93 -25.20 20.79
CA GLU A 259 -17.24 -25.84 20.97
C GLU A 259 -17.44 -26.45 22.39
N GLY A 260 -16.39 -27.02 22.99
CA GLY A 260 -16.44 -27.65 24.30
C GLY A 260 -16.15 -26.76 25.51
N HIS A 261 -16.09 -25.44 25.34
CA HIS A 261 -15.78 -24.54 26.45
C HIS A 261 -16.94 -24.42 27.42
N LEU A 262 -16.65 -24.36 28.75
CA LEU A 262 -17.69 -24.30 29.79
C LEU A 262 -18.65 -23.12 29.63
N LEU A 263 -18.16 -21.98 29.16
CA LEU A 263 -18.98 -20.79 28.91
C LEU A 263 -20.02 -21.00 27.77
N THR A 264 -19.89 -22.03 26.95
CA THR A 264 -20.88 -22.34 25.91
C THR A 264 -22.23 -22.82 26.46
N GLU A 265 -22.29 -23.21 27.72
CA GLU A 265 -23.55 -23.54 28.42
C GLU A 265 -24.40 -22.30 28.72
N LYS A 266 -23.79 -21.13 28.75
CA LYS A 266 -24.51 -19.86 28.94
C LYS A 266 -25.17 -19.42 27.64
N ARG A 267 -26.36 -18.77 27.77
CA ARG A 267 -27.06 -18.17 26.62
C ARG A 267 -26.34 -16.92 26.10
N GLU A 268 -25.78 -16.14 27.00
CA GLU A 268 -25.00 -14.94 26.77
C GLU A 268 -23.81 -14.85 27.70
N ILE A 269 -22.76 -14.16 27.36
CA ILE A 269 -21.51 -14.05 28.11
C ILE A 269 -21.34 -12.62 28.55
N THR A 270 -21.14 -12.40 29.85
CA THR A 270 -20.79 -11.09 30.38
C THR A 270 -19.30 -10.83 30.30
N PRO A 271 -18.84 -9.57 30.24
CA PRO A 271 -17.40 -9.25 30.33
C PRO A 271 -16.72 -9.88 31.54
N GLN A 272 -17.39 -9.97 32.68
CA GLN A 272 -16.88 -10.58 33.91
C GLN A 272 -16.60 -12.07 33.79
N ASP A 273 -17.36 -12.78 32.96
CA ASP A 273 -17.12 -14.19 32.67
C ASP A 273 -15.79 -14.42 31.93
N LEU A 274 -15.31 -13.40 31.23
CA LEU A 274 -14.08 -13.43 30.42
C LEU A 274 -12.84 -12.96 31.20
N ALA A 275 -13.00 -12.43 32.41
CA ALA A 275 -11.91 -11.78 33.17
C ALA A 275 -10.70 -12.71 33.45
N SER A 276 -10.95 -14.00 33.63
CA SER A 276 -9.90 -15.01 33.89
C SER A 276 -9.41 -15.73 32.64
N GLU A 277 -10.14 -15.61 31.54
CA GLU A 277 -9.85 -16.31 30.32
C GLU A 277 -8.80 -15.60 29.45
N PRO A 278 -7.90 -16.31 28.76
CA PRO A 278 -6.98 -15.68 27.83
C PRO A 278 -7.72 -15.23 26.56
N MET A 279 -7.46 -13.98 26.14
CA MET A 279 -8.00 -13.42 24.90
C MET A 279 -7.05 -13.67 23.72
N VAL A 280 -7.61 -14.18 22.62
CA VAL A 280 -6.97 -14.18 21.30
C VAL A 280 -7.42 -12.93 20.56
N LEU A 281 -6.54 -11.94 20.46
CA LEU A 281 -6.86 -10.62 19.91
C LEU A 281 -6.68 -10.58 18.38
N LEU A 282 -7.71 -10.08 17.68
CA LEU A 282 -7.57 -9.68 16.28
C LEU A 282 -6.82 -8.34 16.21
N ASP A 283 -5.52 -8.41 15.91
CA ASP A 283 -4.55 -7.31 16.01
C ASP A 283 -4.45 -6.50 14.70
N GLY A 284 -5.57 -5.98 14.25
CA GLY A 284 -5.69 -5.07 13.10
C GLY A 284 -6.61 -3.90 13.44
N THR A 285 -6.34 -2.71 12.91
CA THR A 285 -7.23 -1.55 13.08
C THR A 285 -8.54 -1.76 12.33
N PRO A 286 -9.74 -1.51 12.92
CA PRO A 286 -9.97 -0.94 14.26
C PRO A 286 -9.98 -1.98 15.41
N SER A 287 -10.03 -3.27 15.14
CA SER A 287 -10.29 -4.37 16.08
C SER A 287 -9.29 -4.42 17.25
N ARG A 288 -8.04 -4.00 17.02
CA ARG A 288 -6.97 -4.00 18.00
C ARG A 288 -7.34 -3.25 19.30
N ASP A 289 -8.03 -2.14 19.16
CA ASP A 289 -8.40 -1.26 20.26
C ASP A 289 -9.87 -1.47 20.63
N TYR A 290 -10.75 -1.57 19.65
CA TYR A 290 -12.19 -1.70 19.81
C TYR A 290 -12.61 -2.85 20.75
N PHE A 291 -12.13 -4.06 20.55
CA PHE A 291 -12.53 -5.20 21.37
C PHE A 291 -11.99 -5.16 22.82
N PRO A 292 -10.71 -4.81 23.08
CA PRO A 292 -10.25 -4.57 24.43
C PRO A 292 -10.98 -3.45 25.14
N ASP A 293 -11.32 -2.36 24.45
CA ASP A 293 -11.99 -1.20 25.06
C ASP A 293 -13.43 -1.52 25.49
N ILE A 294 -14.14 -2.40 24.79
CA ILE A 294 -15.43 -2.92 25.25
C ILE A 294 -15.32 -3.55 26.64
N LEU A 295 -14.31 -4.39 26.86
CA LEU A 295 -14.09 -5.06 28.13
C LEU A 295 -13.66 -4.07 29.22
N ARG A 296 -12.78 -3.13 28.90
CA ARG A 296 -12.32 -2.08 29.83
C ARG A 296 -13.46 -1.17 30.25
N ALA A 297 -14.33 -0.80 29.33
CA ALA A 297 -15.53 -0.01 29.63
C ALA A 297 -16.48 -0.73 30.61
N ALA A 298 -16.50 -2.06 30.58
CA ALA A 298 -17.23 -2.89 31.52
C ALA A 298 -16.42 -3.23 32.81
N GLY A 299 -15.26 -2.62 33.02
CA GLY A 299 -14.42 -2.82 34.20
C GLY A 299 -13.56 -4.08 34.18
N VAL A 300 -13.35 -4.70 33.03
CA VAL A 300 -12.55 -5.90 32.85
C VAL A 300 -11.31 -5.60 32.01
N GLU A 301 -10.10 -5.80 32.59
CA GLU A 301 -8.85 -5.73 31.80
C GLU A 301 -8.61 -7.07 31.10
N PRO A 302 -8.58 -7.10 29.74
CA PRO A 302 -8.44 -8.35 29.00
C PRO A 302 -7.04 -8.94 29.15
N ARG A 303 -6.97 -10.25 29.39
CA ARG A 303 -5.70 -10.99 29.44
C ARG A 303 -5.31 -11.46 28.05
N ILE A 304 -4.61 -10.60 27.30
CA ILE A 304 -4.22 -10.92 25.90
C ILE A 304 -3.15 -12.01 25.94
N GLY A 305 -3.51 -13.22 25.56
CA GLY A 305 -2.61 -14.38 25.42
C GLY A 305 -1.94 -14.44 24.05
N TRP A 306 -2.69 -14.11 22.99
CA TRP A 306 -2.26 -14.24 21.60
C TRP A 306 -2.73 -13.05 20.78
N ARG A 307 -1.98 -12.75 19.69
CA ARG A 307 -2.31 -11.68 18.73
C ARG A 307 -2.12 -12.16 17.31
N SER A 308 -3.06 -11.84 16.43
CA SER A 308 -2.92 -12.07 14.99
C SER A 308 -3.73 -11.06 14.20
N ALA A 309 -3.18 -10.53 13.11
CA ALA A 309 -3.92 -9.69 12.17
C ALA A 309 -4.87 -10.51 11.26
N SER A 310 -4.70 -11.82 11.20
CA SER A 310 -5.53 -12.71 10.39
C SER A 310 -6.76 -13.18 11.16
N PHE A 311 -7.94 -12.87 10.62
CA PHE A 311 -9.24 -13.28 11.16
C PHE A 311 -9.34 -14.80 11.33
N GLU A 312 -8.92 -15.58 10.33
CA GLU A 312 -8.98 -17.05 10.41
C GLU A 312 -7.91 -17.65 11.32
N THR A 313 -6.74 -17.03 11.46
CA THR A 313 -5.76 -17.45 12.47
C THR A 313 -6.31 -17.27 13.89
N VAL A 314 -7.01 -16.18 14.18
CA VAL A 314 -7.70 -15.97 15.46
C VAL A 314 -8.73 -17.07 15.68
N ARG A 315 -9.56 -17.38 14.69
CA ARG A 315 -10.56 -18.46 14.76
C ARG A 315 -9.92 -19.83 15.00
N GLY A 316 -8.83 -20.15 14.31
CA GLY A 316 -8.07 -21.38 14.52
C GLY A 316 -7.49 -21.49 15.93
N LEU A 317 -6.85 -20.44 16.44
CA LEU A 317 -6.30 -20.42 17.80
C LEU A 317 -7.39 -20.64 18.86
N VAL A 318 -8.56 -19.99 18.69
CA VAL A 318 -9.72 -20.23 19.57
C VAL A 318 -10.20 -21.68 19.43
N GLY A 319 -10.33 -22.21 18.22
CA GLY A 319 -10.74 -23.58 17.98
C GLY A 319 -9.85 -24.63 18.65
N GLN A 320 -8.56 -24.34 18.75
CA GLN A 320 -7.58 -25.17 19.49
C GLN A 320 -7.61 -25.00 21.02
N GLY A 321 -8.55 -24.20 21.55
CA GLY A 321 -8.74 -24.03 22.98
C GLY A 321 -7.74 -23.07 23.64
N LEU A 322 -7.08 -22.20 22.87
CA LEU A 322 -6.08 -21.28 23.41
C LEU A 322 -6.67 -20.02 24.06
N GLY A 323 -7.99 -19.90 24.07
CA GLY A 323 -8.72 -18.80 24.69
C GLY A 323 -10.01 -18.46 23.94
N TYR A 324 -10.53 -17.24 24.19
CA TYR A 324 -11.69 -16.70 23.49
C TYR A 324 -11.28 -15.55 22.58
N ALA A 325 -12.14 -15.19 21.62
CA ALA A 325 -12.01 -13.94 20.89
C ALA A 325 -13.33 -13.13 20.91
N LEU A 326 -13.21 -11.80 20.80
CA LEU A 326 -14.33 -10.94 20.43
C LEU A 326 -14.22 -10.64 18.94
N LEU A 327 -15.30 -10.85 18.21
CA LEU A 327 -15.41 -10.60 16.77
C LEU A 327 -16.78 -10.00 16.48
N ALA A 328 -16.93 -9.35 15.31
CA ALA A 328 -18.22 -8.81 14.85
C ALA A 328 -18.70 -9.50 13.56
N THR A 329 -17.80 -9.79 12.63
CA THR A 329 -18.13 -10.53 11.40
C THR A 329 -18.43 -11.99 11.71
N ARG A 330 -19.57 -12.50 11.23
CA ARG A 330 -20.02 -13.89 11.45
C ARG A 330 -19.92 -14.69 10.15
N PRO A 331 -18.95 -15.61 10.02
CA PRO A 331 -18.96 -16.59 8.94
C PRO A 331 -20.19 -17.53 9.06
N ALA A 332 -20.73 -17.94 7.92
CA ALA A 332 -21.90 -18.84 7.88
C ALA A 332 -21.64 -20.20 8.55
N ALA A 333 -20.40 -20.69 8.52
CA ALA A 333 -20.02 -21.95 9.15
C ALA A 333 -19.28 -21.73 10.48
N PRO A 334 -19.71 -22.39 11.57
CA PRO A 334 -19.05 -22.31 12.88
C PRO A 334 -17.80 -23.21 12.95
N VAL A 335 -16.99 -23.20 11.90
CA VAL A 335 -15.79 -24.03 11.76
C VAL A 335 -14.67 -23.16 11.24
N SER A 336 -13.46 -23.24 11.80
CA SER A 336 -12.25 -22.59 11.30
C SER A 336 -11.65 -23.37 10.11
N TYR A 337 -10.70 -22.77 9.40
CA TYR A 337 -10.07 -23.40 8.22
C TYR A 337 -9.32 -24.69 8.54
N ASP A 338 -8.85 -24.87 9.77
CA ASP A 338 -8.23 -26.13 10.25
C ASP A 338 -9.23 -27.21 10.64
N GLY A 339 -10.55 -26.96 10.48
CA GLY A 339 -11.62 -27.88 10.80
C GLY A 339 -12.08 -27.87 12.27
N SER A 340 -11.51 -26.99 13.11
CA SER A 340 -11.91 -26.91 14.53
C SER A 340 -13.31 -26.30 14.64
N ARG A 341 -14.14 -26.91 15.50
CA ARG A 341 -15.50 -26.43 15.77
C ARG A 341 -15.51 -25.30 16.76
N LEU A 342 -16.35 -24.31 16.49
CA LEU A 342 -16.46 -23.06 17.22
C LEU A 342 -17.89 -22.85 17.71
N ALA A 343 -18.01 -22.19 18.87
CA ALA A 343 -19.29 -21.74 19.41
C ALA A 343 -19.32 -20.21 19.47
N ILE A 344 -20.47 -19.63 19.12
CA ILE A 344 -20.73 -18.20 19.17
C ILE A 344 -21.74 -17.95 20.28
N ARG A 345 -21.47 -16.94 21.13
CA ARG A 345 -22.39 -16.45 22.14
C ARG A 345 -22.49 -14.93 22.09
N PRO A 346 -23.69 -14.37 22.27
CA PRO A 346 -23.84 -12.94 22.44
C PRO A 346 -22.98 -12.40 23.59
N LEU A 347 -22.39 -11.24 23.41
CA LEU A 347 -21.73 -10.52 24.49
C LEU A 347 -22.76 -9.63 25.19
N ALA A 348 -23.00 -9.89 26.47
CA ALA A 348 -23.98 -9.17 27.30
C ALA A 348 -23.39 -7.89 27.88
N CYS A 349 -23.23 -6.87 27.06
CA CYS A 349 -22.85 -5.53 27.48
C CYS A 349 -23.38 -4.49 26.47
N ASP A 350 -23.43 -3.23 26.91
CA ASP A 350 -23.75 -2.10 26.02
C ASP A 350 -22.49 -1.70 25.24
N ALA A 351 -22.24 -2.40 24.14
CA ALA A 351 -21.11 -2.14 23.28
C ALA A 351 -21.59 -1.43 21.99
N PRO A 352 -20.90 -0.37 21.54
CA PRO A 352 -21.25 0.27 20.27
C PRO A 352 -21.06 -0.75 19.14
N PRO A 353 -22.03 -0.88 18.21
CA PRO A 353 -21.88 -1.82 17.10
C PRO A 353 -20.78 -1.37 16.13
N SER A 354 -20.07 -2.32 15.52
CA SER A 354 -19.19 -2.06 14.38
C SER A 354 -20.04 -1.73 13.14
N ARG A 355 -19.79 -0.59 12.51
CA ARG A 355 -20.50 -0.18 11.29
C ARG A 355 -19.71 -0.54 10.06
N ILE A 356 -20.29 -1.33 9.17
CA ILE A 356 -19.76 -1.51 7.81
C ILE A 356 -20.38 -0.44 6.92
N VAL A 357 -19.54 0.18 6.10
CA VAL A 357 -19.92 1.26 5.22
C VAL A 357 -19.45 1.00 3.79
N PHE A 358 -20.19 1.59 2.87
CA PHE A 358 -19.80 1.78 1.49
C PHE A 358 -19.06 3.11 1.38
N ALA A 359 -17.82 3.09 0.92
CA ALA A 359 -16.97 4.27 0.83
C ALA A 359 -16.56 4.56 -0.61
N THR A 360 -16.45 5.84 -0.94
CA THR A 360 -15.98 6.34 -2.23
C THR A 360 -15.09 7.55 -2.03
N ARG A 361 -14.28 7.90 -3.01
CA ARG A 361 -13.57 9.18 -2.99
C ARG A 361 -14.59 10.32 -3.03
N ARG A 362 -14.44 11.31 -2.17
CA ARG A 362 -15.34 12.46 -2.11
C ARG A 362 -15.45 13.16 -3.47
N GLY A 363 -16.67 13.36 -3.95
CA GLY A 363 -16.97 13.99 -5.24
C GLY A 363 -16.73 13.11 -6.47
N ALA A 364 -16.41 11.83 -6.30
CA ALA A 364 -16.37 10.90 -7.42
C ALA A 364 -17.78 10.62 -7.96
N ARG A 365 -17.86 10.42 -9.27
CA ARG A 365 -19.07 9.87 -9.92
C ARG A 365 -18.86 8.37 -10.08
N LEU A 366 -19.84 7.60 -9.68
CA LEU A 366 -19.81 6.15 -9.83
C LEU A 366 -20.14 5.75 -11.26
N SER A 367 -19.50 4.70 -11.75
CA SER A 367 -19.90 4.02 -12.97
C SER A 367 -21.23 3.27 -12.76
N PRO A 368 -21.99 2.95 -13.81
CA PRO A 368 -23.21 2.14 -13.69
C PRO A 368 -22.96 0.80 -12.98
N ALA A 369 -21.81 0.17 -13.21
CA ALA A 369 -21.43 -1.08 -12.54
C ALA A 369 -21.20 -0.88 -11.04
N ALA A 370 -20.61 0.25 -10.63
CA ALA A 370 -20.42 0.58 -9.23
C ALA A 370 -21.75 0.91 -8.53
N GLU A 371 -22.66 1.60 -9.21
CA GLU A 371 -24.02 1.86 -8.69
C GLU A 371 -24.80 0.55 -8.49
N GLU A 372 -24.75 -0.37 -9.45
CA GLU A 372 -25.37 -1.69 -9.35
C GLU A 372 -24.76 -2.51 -8.21
N PHE A 373 -23.43 -2.53 -8.08
CA PHE A 373 -22.77 -3.19 -6.97
C PHE A 373 -23.17 -2.61 -5.63
N ALA A 374 -23.25 -1.28 -5.50
CA ALA A 374 -23.69 -0.60 -4.28
C ALA A 374 -25.12 -0.98 -3.91
N TRP A 375 -26.01 -1.06 -4.89
CA TRP A 375 -27.39 -1.49 -4.68
C TRP A 375 -27.44 -2.94 -4.18
N MET A 376 -26.72 -3.86 -4.82
CA MET A 376 -26.66 -5.27 -4.41
C MET A 376 -26.00 -5.47 -3.04
N ALA A 377 -25.00 -4.66 -2.70
CA ALA A 377 -24.38 -4.70 -1.39
C ALA A 377 -25.37 -4.30 -0.29
N ARG A 378 -26.16 -3.25 -0.49
CA ARG A 378 -27.23 -2.85 0.46
C ARG A 378 -28.22 -3.98 0.69
N ASP A 379 -28.68 -4.64 -0.39
CA ASP A 379 -29.62 -5.76 -0.31
C ASP A 379 -29.02 -6.96 0.45
N ALA A 380 -27.77 -7.30 0.18
CA ALA A 380 -27.07 -8.42 0.82
C ALA A 380 -26.90 -8.23 2.33
N PHE A 381 -26.62 -7.02 2.78
CA PHE A 381 -26.47 -6.71 4.20
C PHE A 381 -27.81 -6.49 4.92
N THR A 382 -28.92 -6.29 4.19
CA THR A 382 -30.25 -6.15 4.78
C THR A 382 -30.90 -7.51 5.11
N LEU A 383 -30.44 -8.59 4.47
CA LEU A 383 -31.03 -9.93 4.62
C LEU A 383 -30.44 -10.74 5.78
N ASP A 384 -29.36 -10.28 6.41
CA ASP A 384 -28.65 -10.97 7.52
C ASP A 384 -28.95 -10.35 8.92
N VAL A 385 -30.08 -9.62 9.06
CA VAL A 385 -30.56 -9.05 10.35
C VAL A 385 -31.70 -9.86 10.93
#